data_b96f88062164915115e53c6ecc9ae74d
#
_entry.id   b96f88062164915115e53c6ecc9ae74d
#
_cell.length_a   1.000
_cell.length_b   1.000
_cell.length_c   1.000
_cell.angle_alpha   90.00
_cell.angle_beta   90.00
_cell.angle_gamma   90.00
#
_symmetry.space_group_name_H-M   'P 1'
#
loop_
_entity.id
_entity.type
_entity.pdbx_description
1 polymer ?
#
loop_
_entity_poly.entity_id
_entity_poly.type
_entity_poly.pdbx_seq_one_letter_code
_entity_poly.pdbx_strand_id
1 'polypeptide(L)'
;TASMALLIAEEIHKRGIADKIAVNKIIYGSERSSRSMRKKISELFGGAELFDITGLTELYGPGTGIECPEHDCIHYWGDYYILEILDPETLQPVPEGEWGEMVVTSLCKEGAPLIRYRTRDITRLIPGACSCGSVLPRHSRIKGRSDDTIKFRGVNIYPSSIDTILSAVPGLGSEYQIHLTRDESERGQMRLVVERAEGVDDKRSPELIHEVKHQIKKQLLVSVEVELVDYSSLPS
;
A
#
# COMPACT_ATOMS: atom_id res chain seq x y z
N THR A 1 -5.52 -1.44 -11.16
CA THR A 1 -4.57 -1.01 -10.14
C THR A 1 -4.52 0.51 -10.04
N ALA A 2 -4.00 1.06 -8.95
CA ALA A 2 -3.89 2.51 -8.76
C ALA A 2 -2.84 3.13 -9.69
N SER A 3 -1.72 2.44 -9.95
CA SER A 3 -0.69 2.86 -10.90
C SER A 3 -1.24 2.99 -12.31
N MET A 4 -2.05 2.03 -12.76
CA MET A 4 -2.72 2.11 -14.05
C MET A 4 -3.72 3.28 -14.13
N ALA A 5 -4.47 3.52 -13.05
CA ALA A 5 -5.38 4.66 -12.99
C ALA A 5 -4.63 5.99 -13.11
N LEU A 6 -3.46 6.11 -12.45
CA LEU A 6 -2.59 7.28 -12.57
C LEU A 6 -2.07 7.46 -14.00
N LEU A 7 -1.54 6.39 -14.61
CA LEU A 7 -1.04 6.43 -15.99
C LEU A 7 -2.13 6.89 -16.98
N ILE A 8 -3.33 6.34 -16.85
CA ILE A 8 -4.48 6.74 -17.69
C ILE A 8 -4.82 8.21 -17.47
N ALA A 9 -4.85 8.66 -16.21
CA ALA A 9 -5.15 10.04 -15.87
C ALA A 9 -4.13 11.02 -16.47
N GLU A 10 -2.85 10.71 -16.37
CA GLU A 10 -1.76 11.51 -16.96
C GLU A 10 -1.83 11.54 -18.48
N GLU A 11 -2.13 10.41 -19.13
CA GLU A 11 -2.27 10.37 -20.59
C GLU A 11 -3.50 11.13 -21.09
N ILE A 12 -4.62 11.09 -20.37
CA ILE A 12 -5.81 11.89 -20.65
C ILE A 12 -5.48 13.39 -20.59
N HIS A 13 -4.77 13.80 -19.55
CA HIS A 13 -4.35 15.19 -19.37
C HIS A 13 -3.38 15.63 -20.46
N LYS A 14 -2.38 14.82 -20.78
CA LYS A 14 -1.40 15.07 -21.85
C LYS A 14 -2.07 15.24 -23.22
N ARG A 15 -3.13 14.49 -23.50
CA ARG A 15 -3.90 14.60 -24.76
C ARG A 15 -4.89 15.77 -24.79
N GLY A 16 -5.08 16.47 -23.69
CA GLY A 16 -6.02 17.58 -23.60
C GLY A 16 -7.48 17.16 -23.80
N ILE A 17 -7.86 15.96 -23.36
CA ILE A 17 -9.22 15.40 -23.51
C ILE A 17 -9.95 15.23 -22.18
N ALA A 18 -9.42 15.80 -21.10
CA ALA A 18 -10.00 15.66 -19.75
C ALA A 18 -11.45 16.20 -19.69
N ASP A 19 -11.75 17.25 -20.43
CA ASP A 19 -13.10 17.86 -20.56
C ASP A 19 -14.13 16.96 -21.27
N LYS A 20 -13.65 15.94 -22.02
CA LYS A 20 -14.49 14.99 -22.76
C LYS A 20 -14.77 13.71 -21.96
N ILE A 21 -14.15 13.56 -20.79
CA ILE A 21 -14.21 12.36 -19.97
C ILE A 21 -14.85 12.69 -18.64
N ALA A 22 -16.04 12.14 -18.38
CA ALA A 22 -16.75 12.31 -17.12
C ALA A 22 -16.61 11.04 -16.27
N VAL A 23 -15.56 10.99 -15.44
CA VAL A 23 -15.36 9.93 -14.44
C VAL A 23 -15.60 10.52 -13.07
N ASN A 24 -16.59 10.01 -12.35
CA ASN A 24 -16.92 10.46 -10.98
C ASN A 24 -16.45 9.47 -9.93
N LYS A 25 -16.29 8.20 -10.28
CA LYS A 25 -15.84 7.15 -9.35
C LYS A 25 -14.83 6.25 -10.01
N ILE A 26 -13.80 5.90 -9.26
CA ILE A 26 -12.74 5.00 -9.68
C ILE A 26 -12.62 3.90 -8.63
N ILE A 27 -12.83 2.66 -9.06
CA ILE A 27 -12.63 1.48 -8.22
C ILE A 27 -11.33 0.83 -8.65
N TYR A 28 -10.42 0.62 -7.70
CA TYR A 28 -9.13 -0.01 -7.96
C TYR A 28 -8.78 -0.99 -6.83
N GLY A 29 -7.84 -1.88 -7.10
CA GLY A 29 -7.34 -2.87 -6.14
C GLY A 29 -6.04 -3.48 -6.61
N SER A 30 -5.61 -4.56 -5.99
CA SER A 30 -4.41 -5.35 -6.29
C SER A 30 -3.08 -4.69 -5.92
N GLU A 31 -3.04 -3.40 -5.69
CA GLU A 31 -1.85 -2.69 -5.21
C GLU A 31 -2.25 -1.59 -4.24
N ARG A 32 -1.29 -1.22 -3.41
CA ARG A 32 -1.49 -0.13 -2.46
C ARG A 32 -1.39 1.21 -3.17
N SER A 33 -2.14 2.18 -2.66
CA SER A 33 -2.04 3.56 -3.11
C SER A 33 -1.76 4.49 -1.93
N SER A 34 -0.79 5.38 -2.07
CA SER A 34 -0.56 6.43 -1.09
C SER A 34 -1.68 7.49 -1.15
N ARG A 35 -1.82 8.26 -0.07
CA ARG A 35 -2.77 9.38 -0.07
C ARG A 35 -2.44 10.41 -1.16
N SER A 36 -1.16 10.66 -1.42
CA SER A 36 -0.69 11.58 -2.46
C SER A 36 -1.05 11.07 -3.85
N MET A 37 -0.84 9.79 -4.14
CA MET A 37 -1.23 9.16 -5.39
C MET A 37 -2.75 9.24 -5.61
N ARG A 38 -3.56 8.89 -4.61
CA ARG A 38 -5.03 8.99 -4.68
C ARG A 38 -5.48 10.43 -4.97
N LYS A 39 -4.89 11.40 -4.27
CA LYS A 39 -5.18 12.82 -4.50
C LYS A 39 -4.84 13.23 -5.93
N LYS A 40 -3.66 12.86 -6.43
CA LYS A 40 -3.23 13.15 -7.80
C LYS A 40 -4.18 12.55 -8.85
N ILE A 41 -4.55 11.27 -8.69
CA ILE A 41 -5.51 10.61 -9.57
C ILE A 41 -6.85 11.35 -9.56
N SER A 42 -7.39 11.65 -8.37
CA SER A 42 -8.64 12.38 -8.23
C SER A 42 -8.61 13.73 -8.96
N GLU A 43 -7.55 14.52 -8.73
CA GLU A 43 -7.37 15.83 -9.35
C GLU A 43 -7.31 15.75 -10.88
N LEU A 44 -6.55 14.79 -11.43
CA LEU A 44 -6.42 14.60 -12.88
C LEU A 44 -7.73 14.14 -13.55
N PHE A 45 -8.60 13.43 -12.80
CA PHE A 45 -9.95 13.07 -13.25
C PHE A 45 -11.04 14.08 -12.85
N GLY A 46 -10.66 15.32 -12.52
CA GLY A 46 -11.63 16.39 -12.23
C GLY A 46 -12.38 16.21 -10.90
N GLY A 47 -11.80 15.56 -9.92
CA GLY A 47 -12.38 15.34 -8.59
C GLY A 47 -13.06 13.97 -8.42
N ALA A 48 -12.72 12.98 -9.24
CA ALA A 48 -13.27 11.64 -9.12
C ALA A 48 -12.97 11.01 -7.73
N GLU A 49 -13.98 10.37 -7.16
CA GLU A 49 -13.88 9.66 -5.88
C GLU A 49 -13.25 8.28 -6.09
N LEU A 50 -12.25 7.94 -5.27
CA LEU A 50 -11.52 6.69 -5.40
C LEU A 50 -11.92 5.70 -4.30
N PHE A 51 -12.21 4.46 -4.70
CA PHE A 51 -12.56 3.36 -3.80
C PHE A 51 -11.58 2.21 -3.96
N ASP A 52 -11.00 1.78 -2.84
CA ASP A 52 -10.15 0.61 -2.78
C ASP A 52 -11.00 -0.66 -2.61
N ILE A 53 -10.66 -1.71 -3.35
CA ILE A 53 -11.25 -3.04 -3.18
C ILE A 53 -10.18 -4.03 -2.77
N THR A 54 -10.51 -4.88 -1.82
CA THR A 54 -9.69 -6.05 -1.49
C THR A 54 -10.18 -7.27 -2.23
N GLY A 55 -9.26 -8.17 -2.53
CA GLY A 55 -9.58 -9.45 -3.16
C GLY A 55 -8.35 -10.32 -3.28
N LEU A 56 -8.61 -11.61 -3.42
CA LEU A 56 -7.62 -12.65 -3.60
C LEU A 56 -8.15 -13.61 -4.67
N THR A 57 -7.32 -13.98 -5.61
CA THR A 57 -7.67 -14.93 -6.67
C THR A 57 -8.12 -16.28 -6.07
N GLU A 58 -7.51 -16.65 -4.94
CA GLU A 58 -7.80 -17.86 -4.20
C GLU A 58 -9.21 -17.88 -3.59
N LEU A 59 -9.84 -16.71 -3.38
CA LEU A 59 -11.23 -16.61 -2.93
C LEU A 59 -12.19 -16.51 -4.13
N TYR A 60 -12.68 -15.32 -4.45
CA TYR A 60 -13.55 -15.07 -5.61
C TYR A 60 -12.97 -13.96 -6.51
N GLY A 61 -11.65 -13.78 -6.51
CA GLY A 61 -11.00 -12.71 -7.24
C GLY A 61 -11.17 -11.34 -6.56
N PRO A 62 -11.14 -10.25 -7.33
CA PRO A 62 -11.32 -8.92 -6.78
C PRO A 62 -12.72 -8.74 -6.20
N GLY A 63 -12.83 -8.01 -5.08
CA GLY A 63 -14.11 -7.67 -4.49
C GLY A 63 -14.56 -8.56 -3.33
N THR A 64 -13.64 -9.05 -2.50
CA THR A 64 -13.97 -9.65 -1.19
C THR A 64 -14.43 -8.60 -0.17
N GLY A 65 -14.14 -7.34 -0.44
CA GLY A 65 -14.57 -6.18 0.33
C GLY A 65 -14.31 -4.88 -0.44
N ILE A 66 -14.96 -3.80 -0.03
CA ILE A 66 -14.85 -2.48 -0.66
C ILE A 66 -14.78 -1.37 0.38
N GLU A 67 -14.04 -0.34 0.06
CA GLU A 67 -14.01 0.91 0.81
C GLU A 67 -15.37 1.63 0.72
N CYS A 68 -15.81 2.22 1.80
CA CYS A 68 -17.03 3.03 1.83
C CYS A 68 -16.70 4.53 1.62
N PRO A 69 -17.70 5.41 1.46
CA PRO A 69 -17.49 6.85 1.28
C PRO A 69 -16.72 7.56 2.40
N GLU A 70 -16.61 6.94 3.58
CA GLU A 70 -15.80 7.48 4.69
C GLU A 70 -14.28 7.31 4.46
N HIS A 71 -13.88 6.43 3.53
CA HIS A 71 -12.49 6.18 3.14
C HIS A 71 -11.53 5.80 4.27
N ASP A 72 -12.03 5.23 5.36
CA ASP A 72 -11.24 4.86 6.54
C ASP A 72 -11.00 3.36 6.69
N CYS A 73 -11.79 2.54 6.01
CA CYS A 73 -11.78 1.08 6.14
C CYS A 73 -12.31 0.37 4.89
N ILE A 74 -12.15 -0.95 4.89
CA ILE A 74 -12.72 -1.86 3.91
C ILE A 74 -13.83 -2.65 4.60
N HIS A 75 -15.06 -2.57 4.09
CA HIS A 75 -16.15 -3.46 4.47
C HIS A 75 -16.02 -4.75 3.69
N TYR A 76 -15.99 -5.90 4.38
CA TYR A 76 -15.91 -7.19 3.72
C TYR A 76 -17.25 -7.95 3.80
N TRP A 77 -17.42 -8.89 2.88
CA TRP A 77 -18.67 -9.65 2.75
C TRP A 77 -18.73 -10.75 3.82
N GLY A 78 -19.20 -10.41 5.03
CA GLY A 78 -19.31 -11.32 6.16
C GLY A 78 -20.23 -12.53 5.91
N ASP A 79 -21.11 -12.47 4.91
CA ASP A 79 -21.95 -13.59 4.49
C ASP A 79 -21.15 -14.66 3.70
N TYR A 80 -20.02 -14.27 3.14
CA TYR A 80 -19.18 -15.13 2.29
C TYR A 80 -17.89 -15.57 2.98
N TYR A 81 -17.44 -14.81 3.99
CA TYR A 81 -16.13 -15.01 4.61
C TYR A 81 -16.15 -14.79 6.11
N ILE A 82 -15.43 -15.66 6.82
CA ILE A 82 -15.00 -15.37 8.19
C ILE A 82 -13.58 -14.83 8.11
N LEU A 83 -13.33 -13.66 8.70
CA LEU A 83 -12.00 -13.10 8.89
C LEU A 83 -11.55 -13.27 10.33
N GLU A 84 -10.34 -13.77 10.47
CA GLU A 84 -9.59 -13.82 11.73
C GLU A 84 -8.31 -12.99 11.57
N ILE A 85 -7.87 -12.37 12.65
CA ILE A 85 -6.57 -11.69 12.67
C ILE A 85 -5.68 -12.41 13.66
N LEU A 86 -4.58 -12.96 13.16
CA LEU A 86 -3.65 -13.76 13.94
C LEU A 86 -2.28 -13.08 14.02
N ASP A 87 -1.60 -13.28 15.11
CA ASP A 87 -0.17 -12.97 15.19
C ASP A 87 0.58 -13.88 14.19
N PRO A 88 1.40 -13.32 13.28
CA PRO A 88 2.03 -14.08 12.19
C PRO A 88 3.08 -15.10 12.67
N GLU A 89 3.61 -14.95 13.89
CA GLU A 89 4.64 -15.84 14.47
C GLU A 89 4.00 -16.92 15.36
N THR A 90 3.13 -16.52 16.28
CA THR A 90 2.51 -17.44 17.24
C THR A 90 1.26 -18.12 16.71
N LEU A 91 0.64 -17.59 15.67
CA LEU A 91 -0.62 -18.03 15.08
C LEU A 91 -1.82 -17.99 16.06
N GLN A 92 -1.68 -17.21 17.12
CA GLN A 92 -2.76 -17.00 18.07
C GLN A 92 -3.58 -15.78 17.66
N PRO A 93 -4.90 -15.76 17.94
CA PRO A 93 -5.71 -14.59 17.72
C PRO A 93 -5.15 -13.36 18.45
N VAL A 94 -5.11 -12.22 17.77
CA VAL A 94 -4.76 -10.95 18.40
C VAL A 94 -6.00 -10.31 19.04
N PRO A 95 -5.83 -9.43 20.04
CA PRO A 95 -6.95 -8.64 20.56
C PRO A 95 -7.64 -7.82 19.48
N GLU A 96 -8.93 -7.54 19.64
CA GLU A 96 -9.70 -6.75 18.70
C GLU A 96 -9.08 -5.36 18.51
N GLY A 97 -8.94 -4.94 17.24
CA GLY A 97 -8.29 -3.68 16.89
C GLY A 97 -6.77 -3.72 16.78
N GLU A 98 -6.13 -4.81 17.17
CA GLU A 98 -4.69 -4.99 17.01
C GLU A 98 -4.32 -5.51 15.62
N TRP A 99 -3.09 -5.18 15.20
CA TRP A 99 -2.55 -5.57 13.91
C TRP A 99 -2.10 -7.03 13.92
N GLY A 100 -2.44 -7.76 12.87
CA GLY A 100 -1.98 -9.13 12.65
C GLY A 100 -2.17 -9.57 11.21
N GLU A 101 -1.90 -10.82 10.94
CA GLU A 101 -2.09 -11.45 9.64
C GLU A 101 -3.55 -11.81 9.43
N MET A 102 -4.10 -11.44 8.28
CA MET A 102 -5.46 -11.78 7.87
C MET A 102 -5.53 -13.26 7.50
N VAL A 103 -6.44 -13.96 8.14
CA VAL A 103 -6.78 -15.36 7.86
C VAL A 103 -8.23 -15.45 7.47
N VAL A 104 -8.51 -16.14 6.36
CA VAL A 104 -9.85 -16.17 5.77
C VAL A 104 -10.37 -17.59 5.66
N THR A 105 -11.62 -17.79 6.08
CA THR A 105 -12.40 -19.00 5.78
C THR A 105 -13.54 -18.67 4.84
N SER A 106 -13.61 -19.35 3.69
CA SER A 106 -14.72 -19.20 2.76
C SER A 106 -15.92 -20.02 3.21
N LEU A 107 -17.12 -19.42 3.17
CA LEU A 107 -18.37 -20.06 3.59
C LEU A 107 -19.15 -20.71 2.45
N CYS A 108 -19.04 -20.16 1.24
CA CYS A 108 -19.88 -20.54 0.10
C CYS A 108 -19.10 -21.09 -1.10
N LYS A 109 -17.77 -21.27 -0.98
CA LYS A 109 -16.93 -21.73 -2.09
C LYS A 109 -16.89 -23.24 -2.15
N GLU A 110 -17.52 -23.84 -3.15
CA GLU A 110 -17.56 -25.29 -3.36
C GLU A 110 -16.27 -25.80 -4.03
N GLY A 111 -15.81 -25.11 -5.09
CA GLY A 111 -14.56 -25.42 -5.76
C GLY A 111 -13.36 -24.86 -4.99
N ALA A 112 -12.47 -25.72 -4.50
CA ALA A 112 -11.31 -25.38 -3.68
C ALA A 112 -11.68 -24.51 -2.45
N PRO A 113 -12.50 -25.02 -1.51
CA PRO A 113 -12.85 -24.28 -0.31
C PRO A 113 -11.61 -23.97 0.52
N LEU A 114 -11.51 -22.76 1.04
CA LEU A 114 -10.41 -22.34 1.90
C LEU A 114 -10.90 -22.32 3.36
N ILE A 115 -10.20 -23.02 4.21
CA ILE A 115 -10.44 -23.05 5.65
C ILE A 115 -9.20 -22.51 6.34
N ARG A 116 -9.37 -21.39 7.06
CA ARG A 116 -8.28 -20.69 7.76
C ARG A 116 -7.06 -20.45 6.88
N TYR A 117 -7.32 -19.95 5.66
CA TYR A 117 -6.28 -19.63 4.69
C TYR A 117 -5.50 -18.39 5.14
N ARG A 118 -4.20 -18.51 5.29
CA ARG A 118 -3.30 -17.43 5.63
C ARG A 118 -2.99 -16.60 4.39
N THR A 119 -3.51 -15.38 4.33
CA THR A 119 -3.31 -14.50 3.17
C THR A 119 -1.92 -13.86 3.13
N ARG A 120 -1.24 -13.83 4.26
CA ARG A 120 -0.01 -13.07 4.52
C ARG A 120 -0.22 -11.56 4.62
N ASP A 121 -1.39 -11.06 4.35
CA ASP A 121 -1.69 -9.64 4.44
C ASP A 121 -1.84 -9.20 5.91
N ILE A 122 -1.22 -8.07 6.25
CA ILE A 122 -1.30 -7.49 7.59
C ILE A 122 -2.41 -6.44 7.62
N THR A 123 -3.36 -6.67 8.48
CA THR A 123 -4.49 -5.75 8.73
C THR A 123 -4.95 -5.84 10.19
N ARG A 124 -6.06 -5.20 10.52
CA ARG A 124 -6.75 -5.31 11.80
C ARG A 124 -8.25 -5.17 11.61
N LEU A 125 -9.04 -5.85 12.40
CA LEU A 125 -10.48 -5.59 12.46
C LEU A 125 -10.74 -4.23 13.10
N ILE A 126 -11.75 -3.53 12.61
CA ILE A 126 -12.18 -2.24 13.15
C ILE A 126 -13.54 -2.47 13.85
N PRO A 127 -13.56 -2.36 15.18
CA PRO A 127 -14.79 -2.58 15.94
C PRO A 127 -15.81 -1.44 15.76
N GLY A 128 -17.03 -1.70 16.17
CA GLY A 128 -18.12 -0.73 16.19
C GLY A 128 -18.76 -0.47 14.83
N ALA A 129 -19.76 0.40 14.82
CA ALA A 129 -20.51 0.77 13.63
C ALA A 129 -19.72 1.75 12.76
N CYS A 130 -19.95 1.71 11.43
CA CYS A 130 -19.43 2.70 10.51
C CYS A 130 -20.40 3.86 10.35
N SER A 131 -19.91 5.09 10.23
CA SER A 131 -20.69 6.30 9.94
C SER A 131 -21.41 6.24 8.59
N CYS A 132 -20.91 5.41 7.65
CA CYS A 132 -21.61 5.19 6.36
C CYS A 132 -22.95 4.43 6.50
N GLY A 133 -23.30 3.94 7.69
CA GLY A 133 -24.52 3.19 7.98
C GLY A 133 -24.47 1.70 7.60
N SER A 134 -23.38 1.21 7.04
CA SER A 134 -23.21 -0.22 6.74
C SER A 134 -23.04 -1.03 8.01
N VAL A 135 -23.73 -2.18 8.05
CA VAL A 135 -23.64 -3.17 9.13
C VAL A 135 -22.59 -4.25 8.86
N LEU A 136 -21.99 -4.24 7.67
CA LEU A 136 -20.95 -5.20 7.32
C LEU A 136 -19.71 -5.01 8.20
N PRO A 137 -19.06 -6.11 8.61
CA PRO A 137 -17.82 -6.03 9.33
C PRO A 137 -16.74 -5.39 8.47
N ARG A 138 -15.71 -4.83 9.13
CA ARG A 138 -14.70 -4.04 8.45
C ARG A 138 -13.30 -4.27 9.00
N HIS A 139 -12.35 -4.11 8.13
CA HIS A 139 -10.94 -4.14 8.47
C HIS A 139 -10.22 -2.89 7.94
N SER A 140 -9.03 -2.59 8.47
CA SER A 140 -8.21 -1.50 7.94
C SER A 140 -7.70 -1.86 6.54
N ARG A 141 -7.23 -0.86 5.80
CA ARG A 141 -6.46 -1.14 4.58
C ARG A 141 -5.26 -2.03 4.90
N ILE A 142 -4.88 -2.87 3.94
CA ILE A 142 -3.71 -3.74 4.08
C ILE A 142 -2.46 -2.88 4.31
N LYS A 143 -1.74 -3.18 5.38
CA LYS A 143 -0.51 -2.47 5.75
C LYS A 143 0.70 -2.97 4.98
N GLY A 144 0.70 -4.22 4.59
CA GLY A 144 1.77 -4.93 3.90
C GLY A 144 1.59 -6.42 4.04
N ARG A 145 2.61 -7.20 3.70
CA ARG A 145 2.60 -8.66 3.84
C ARG A 145 3.56 -9.11 4.92
N SER A 146 3.23 -10.19 5.62
CA SER A 146 4.09 -10.77 6.66
C SER A 146 5.35 -11.41 6.08
N ASP A 147 5.26 -11.94 4.85
CA ASP A 147 6.36 -12.57 4.13
C ASP A 147 7.29 -11.56 3.42
N ASP A 148 6.85 -10.33 3.19
CA ASP A 148 7.66 -9.23 2.64
C ASP A 148 8.29 -8.34 3.73
N THR A 149 8.06 -8.69 5.00
CA THR A 149 8.55 -7.87 6.11
C THR A 149 10.07 -7.94 6.23
N ILE A 150 10.72 -6.79 6.15
CA ILE A 150 12.15 -6.64 6.37
C ILE A 150 12.41 -6.49 7.86
N LYS A 151 13.07 -7.48 8.48
CA LYS A 151 13.53 -7.36 9.86
C LYS A 151 14.88 -6.65 9.88
N PHE A 152 14.91 -5.36 10.26
CA PHE A 152 16.12 -4.56 10.26
C PHE A 152 16.35 -3.91 11.63
N ARG A 153 17.44 -4.27 12.31
CA ARG A 153 17.83 -3.76 13.64
C ARG A 153 16.71 -3.84 14.68
N GLY A 154 15.96 -4.94 14.67
CA GLY A 154 14.84 -5.16 15.61
C GLY A 154 13.53 -4.46 15.25
N VAL A 155 13.49 -3.78 14.10
CA VAL A 155 12.28 -3.12 13.59
C VAL A 155 11.73 -3.91 12.40
N ASN A 156 10.43 -4.14 12.38
CA ASN A 156 9.73 -4.69 11.23
C ASN A 156 9.38 -3.57 10.25
N ILE A 157 10.03 -3.56 9.09
CA ILE A 157 9.82 -2.58 8.04
C ILE A 157 9.05 -3.25 6.90
N TYR A 158 7.93 -2.66 6.55
CA TYR A 158 7.16 -3.08 5.38
C TYR A 158 7.59 -2.23 4.17
N PRO A 159 7.91 -2.82 3.00
CA PRO A 159 8.24 -2.06 1.79
C PRO A 159 7.25 -0.94 1.51
N SER A 160 5.98 -1.24 1.69
CA SER A 160 4.89 -0.28 1.56
C SER A 160 4.93 0.94 2.48
N SER A 161 5.62 0.85 3.61
CA SER A 161 5.86 2.03 4.46
C SER A 161 6.92 2.94 3.85
N ILE A 162 7.90 2.34 3.16
CA ILE A 162 8.90 3.07 2.37
C ILE A 162 8.22 3.74 1.17
N ASP A 163 7.36 3.03 0.42
CA ASP A 163 6.55 3.61 -0.67
C ASP A 163 5.80 4.87 -0.22
N THR A 164 5.14 4.78 0.93
CA THR A 164 4.35 5.90 1.48
C THR A 164 5.24 7.10 1.77
N ILE A 165 6.45 6.87 2.28
CA ILE A 165 7.41 7.93 2.58
C ILE A 165 7.96 8.56 1.30
N LEU A 166 8.41 7.74 0.35
CA LEU A 166 9.01 8.21 -0.88
C LEU A 166 8.00 8.99 -1.74
N SER A 167 6.78 8.48 -1.88
CA SER A 167 5.72 9.16 -2.64
C SER A 167 5.25 10.49 -2.04
N ALA A 168 5.55 10.74 -0.77
CA ALA A 168 5.26 12.02 -0.11
C ALA A 168 6.36 13.08 -0.33
N VAL A 169 7.51 12.72 -0.90
CA VAL A 169 8.63 13.63 -1.16
C VAL A 169 8.58 14.09 -2.63
N PRO A 170 8.23 15.36 -2.91
CA PRO A 170 8.13 15.86 -4.28
C PRO A 170 9.50 15.89 -4.96
N GLY A 171 9.61 15.30 -6.14
CA GLY A 171 10.84 15.24 -6.93
C GLY A 171 11.49 13.86 -6.96
N LEU A 172 10.89 12.87 -6.31
CA LEU A 172 11.26 11.46 -6.46
C LEU A 172 10.38 10.78 -7.51
N GLY A 173 10.94 9.77 -8.20
CA GLY A 173 10.24 8.84 -9.07
C GLY A 173 9.46 7.78 -8.28
N SER A 174 8.81 6.88 -9.01
CA SER A 174 8.07 5.76 -8.41
C SER A 174 8.93 4.56 -8.10
N GLU A 175 10.03 4.39 -8.83
CA GLU A 175 10.86 3.19 -8.74
C GLU A 175 11.98 3.37 -7.71
N TYR A 176 12.17 2.32 -6.91
CA TYR A 176 13.26 2.26 -5.95
C TYR A 176 13.68 0.82 -5.65
N GLN A 177 14.86 0.65 -5.09
CA GLN A 177 15.38 -0.64 -4.63
C GLN A 177 15.86 -0.54 -3.18
N ILE A 178 15.66 -1.61 -2.43
CA ILE A 178 16.14 -1.77 -1.07
C ILE A 178 17.28 -2.78 -1.06
N HIS A 179 18.47 -2.34 -0.72
CA HIS A 179 19.64 -3.20 -0.56
C HIS A 179 19.91 -3.41 0.93
N LEU A 180 19.91 -4.68 1.33
CA LEU A 180 20.26 -5.10 2.69
C LEU A 180 21.62 -5.76 2.65
N THR A 181 22.58 -5.20 3.36
CA THR A 181 23.93 -5.74 3.48
C THR A 181 24.33 -5.85 4.95
N ARG A 182 25.42 -6.56 5.22
CA ARG A 182 26.07 -6.55 6.53
C ARG A 182 27.47 -6.00 6.37
N ASP A 183 27.90 -5.16 7.29
CA ASP A 183 29.28 -4.70 7.34
C ASP A 183 30.19 -5.79 7.94
N GLU A 184 31.50 -5.52 7.96
CA GLU A 184 32.51 -6.43 8.53
C GLU A 184 32.29 -6.77 10.00
N SER A 185 31.49 -5.98 10.70
CA SER A 185 31.09 -6.19 12.11
C SER A 185 29.72 -6.88 12.22
N GLU A 186 29.22 -7.48 11.13
CA GLU A 186 27.89 -8.10 11.01
C GLU A 186 26.70 -7.17 11.31
N ARG A 187 26.93 -5.87 11.33
CA ARG A 187 25.84 -4.90 11.51
C ARG A 187 25.08 -4.74 10.20
N GLY A 188 23.77 -4.89 10.28
CA GLY A 188 22.90 -4.68 9.12
C GLY A 188 22.98 -3.23 8.62
N GLN A 189 23.17 -3.07 7.32
CA GLN A 189 23.07 -1.79 6.61
C GLN A 189 21.92 -1.85 5.61
N MET A 190 21.17 -0.76 5.50
CA MET A 190 20.10 -0.59 4.54
C MET A 190 20.41 0.59 3.64
N ARG A 191 20.45 0.36 2.34
CA ARG A 191 20.59 1.39 1.32
C ARG A 191 19.33 1.40 0.46
N LEU A 192 18.78 2.59 0.25
CA LEU A 192 17.70 2.85 -0.68
C LEU A 192 18.28 3.50 -1.93
N VAL A 193 18.07 2.88 -3.08
CA VAL A 193 18.38 3.47 -4.39
C VAL A 193 17.05 3.92 -4.96
N VAL A 194 16.87 5.22 -5.21
CA VAL A 194 15.57 5.82 -5.57
C VAL A 194 15.74 6.65 -6.84
N GLU A 195 14.82 6.53 -7.77
CA GLU A 195 14.80 7.39 -8.96
C GLU A 195 14.39 8.81 -8.63
N ARG A 196 14.99 9.78 -9.30
CA ARG A 196 14.44 11.13 -9.39
C ARG A 196 13.24 11.15 -10.31
N ALA A 197 12.29 12.04 -10.06
CA ALA A 197 11.19 12.25 -11.00
C ALA A 197 11.73 12.84 -12.32
N GLU A 198 11.00 12.60 -13.41
CA GLU A 198 11.35 13.13 -14.73
C GLU A 198 11.53 14.66 -14.70
N GLY A 199 12.63 15.15 -15.26
CA GLY A 199 12.94 16.58 -15.33
C GLY A 199 13.50 17.22 -14.06
N VAL A 200 13.76 16.45 -13.01
CA VAL A 200 14.35 16.96 -11.76
C VAL A 200 15.88 17.05 -11.92
N ASP A 201 16.43 18.26 -11.72
CA ASP A 201 17.88 18.53 -11.81
C ASP A 201 18.64 17.81 -10.68
N ASP A 202 19.78 17.21 -11.02
CA ASP A 202 20.69 16.54 -10.08
C ASP A 202 21.16 17.45 -8.93
N LYS A 203 21.20 18.74 -9.15
CA LYS A 203 21.53 19.74 -8.11
C LYS A 203 20.60 19.67 -6.89
N ARG A 204 19.40 19.13 -7.05
CA ARG A 204 18.46 18.91 -5.94
C ARG A 204 18.69 17.62 -5.17
N SER A 205 19.58 16.74 -5.65
CA SER A 205 19.82 15.43 -5.00
C SER A 205 20.25 15.53 -3.55
N PRO A 206 21.12 16.45 -3.10
CA PRO A 206 21.46 16.56 -1.69
C PRO A 206 20.28 16.90 -0.78
N GLU A 207 19.38 17.79 -1.23
CA GLU A 207 18.15 18.16 -0.52
C GLU A 207 17.20 16.97 -0.41
N LEU A 208 16.95 16.28 -1.52
CA LEU A 208 16.06 15.13 -1.58
C LEU A 208 16.58 13.95 -0.73
N ILE A 209 17.89 13.67 -0.78
CA ILE A 209 18.53 12.65 0.06
C ILE A 209 18.34 12.98 1.55
N HIS A 210 18.54 14.24 1.91
CA HIS A 210 18.37 14.68 3.31
C HIS A 210 16.92 14.47 3.76
N GLU A 211 15.96 14.88 2.94
CA GLU A 211 14.53 14.76 3.24
C GLU A 211 14.12 13.28 3.38
N VAL A 212 14.51 12.41 2.46
CA VAL A 212 14.22 10.97 2.54
C VAL A 212 14.80 10.36 3.82
N LYS A 213 16.08 10.63 4.13
CA LYS A 213 16.72 10.14 5.36
C LYS A 213 15.99 10.64 6.61
N HIS A 214 15.57 11.90 6.63
CA HIS A 214 14.83 12.49 7.71
C HIS A 214 13.46 11.80 7.91
N GLN A 215 12.69 11.63 6.85
CA GLN A 215 11.37 11.02 6.91
C GLN A 215 11.43 9.54 7.30
N ILE A 216 12.38 8.77 6.76
CA ILE A 216 12.60 7.38 7.13
C ILE A 216 12.94 7.27 8.62
N LYS A 217 13.88 8.09 9.12
CA LYS A 217 14.26 8.08 10.52
C LYS A 217 13.11 8.47 11.43
N LYS A 218 12.31 9.47 11.04
CA LYS A 218 11.16 9.95 11.80
C LYS A 218 10.03 8.93 11.89
N GLN A 219 9.72 8.22 10.79
CA GLN A 219 8.55 7.36 10.70
C GLN A 219 8.85 5.89 11.00
N LEU A 220 10.05 5.40 10.63
CA LEU A 220 10.45 4.00 10.79
C LEU A 220 11.49 3.79 11.89
N LEU A 221 12.00 4.86 12.49
CA LEU A 221 13.01 4.86 13.57
C LEU A 221 14.34 4.16 13.17
N VAL A 222 14.61 4.03 11.88
CA VAL A 222 15.85 3.45 11.35
C VAL A 222 16.63 4.48 10.53
N SER A 223 17.96 4.31 10.51
CA SER A 223 18.83 5.11 9.64
C SER A 223 19.20 4.29 8.41
N VAL A 224 19.11 4.92 7.24
CA VAL A 224 19.38 4.31 5.94
C VAL A 224 20.38 5.17 5.16
N GLU A 225 21.10 4.54 4.24
CA GLU A 225 21.79 5.24 3.17
C GLU A 225 20.81 5.46 2.02
N VAL A 226 20.89 6.61 1.36
CA VAL A 226 20.05 6.96 0.24
C VAL A 226 20.93 7.39 -0.92
N GLU A 227 20.69 6.79 -2.07
CA GLU A 227 21.31 7.09 -3.35
C GLU A 227 20.19 7.47 -4.33
N LEU A 228 20.37 8.58 -5.05
CA LEU A 228 19.44 8.97 -6.11
C LEU A 228 20.06 8.67 -7.47
N VAL A 229 19.24 8.10 -8.33
CA VAL A 229 19.61 7.75 -9.71
C VAL A 229 18.68 8.47 -10.70
N ASP A 230 19.05 8.46 -11.97
CA ASP A 230 18.26 9.11 -13.01
C ASP A 230 16.90 8.42 -13.22
N TYR A 231 15.93 9.19 -13.73
CA TYR A 231 14.63 8.67 -14.11
C TYR A 231 14.75 7.52 -15.12
N SER A 232 13.97 6.46 -14.91
CA SER A 232 13.95 5.25 -15.75
C SER A 232 15.28 4.49 -15.82
N SER A 233 16.11 4.59 -14.78
CA SER A 233 17.38 3.84 -14.67
C SER A 233 17.26 2.54 -13.89
N LEU A 234 16.21 2.39 -13.08
CA LEU A 234 15.91 1.15 -12.37
C LEU A 234 14.98 0.25 -13.21
N PRO A 235 15.10 -1.08 -13.07
CA PRO A 235 14.14 -1.99 -13.69
C PRO A 235 12.75 -1.82 -13.05
N SER A 236 11.73 -1.68 -13.90
CA SER A 236 10.31 -1.61 -13.53
C SER A 236 9.73 -2.98 -13.23
#